data_ae69a68b9911ff9596dd8c33d8a643ef
#
_entry.id   ae69a68b9911ff9596dd8c33d8a643ef
#
_cell.length_a   1.000
_cell.length_b   1.000
_cell.length_c   1.000
_cell.angle_alpha   90.00
_cell.angle_beta   90.00
_cell.angle_gamma   90.00
#
_symmetry.space_group_name_H-M   'P 1'
#
loop_
_entity.id
_entity.type
_entity.pdbx_description
1 polymer ?
#
loop_
_entity_poly.entity_id
_entity_poly.type
_entity_poly.pdbx_seq_one_letter_code
_entity_poly.pdbx_strand_id
1 'polypeptide(L)'
;MSRPTAAFSATLEVELAHEPGTLGRLCTAIGDVGGNIRSLRGFTVTAGSLREEIIVDASSERHVEEICAAVDGQIGRASCRERV
;
A
#
# COMPACT_ATOMS: atom_id res chain seq x y z
N MET A 1 -1.58 8.11 -25.49
CA MET A 1 -1.06 6.79 -25.38
C MET A 1 -1.84 6.01 -24.36
N SER A 2 -2.14 4.84 -24.72
CA SER A 2 -2.92 4.04 -23.83
C SER A 2 -2.01 3.36 -22.83
N ARG A 3 -2.48 3.22 -21.64
CA ARG A 3 -1.76 2.51 -20.65
C ARG A 3 -2.31 1.15 -20.50
N PRO A 4 -1.47 0.19 -20.19
CA PRO A 4 -2.01 -1.14 -19.94
C PRO A 4 -2.97 -1.05 -18.79
N THR A 5 -4.04 -1.74 -18.93
CA THR A 5 -4.94 -1.92 -17.81
C THR A 5 -4.24 -2.81 -16.81
N ALA A 6 -4.41 -2.48 -15.55
CA ALA A 6 -3.86 -3.34 -14.52
C ALA A 6 -4.46 -4.71 -14.66
N ALA A 7 -3.63 -5.71 -14.75
CA ALA A 7 -4.09 -7.08 -14.92
C ALA A 7 -4.43 -7.72 -13.58
N PHE A 8 -4.17 -7.05 -12.49
CA PHE A 8 -4.21 -7.69 -11.20
C PHE A 8 -4.55 -6.68 -10.13
N SER A 9 -5.50 -7.01 -9.28
CA SER A 9 -5.83 -6.19 -8.12
C SER A 9 -5.57 -7.00 -6.87
N ALA A 10 -5.06 -6.34 -5.86
CA ALA A 10 -4.80 -7.01 -4.59
C ALA A 10 -5.28 -6.14 -3.45
N THR A 11 -5.68 -6.80 -2.38
CA THR A 11 -6.04 -6.13 -1.15
C THR A 11 -4.87 -6.27 -0.19
N LEU A 12 -4.38 -5.15 0.31
CA LEU A 12 -3.27 -5.13 1.23
C LEU A 12 -3.75 -4.70 2.59
N GLU A 13 -3.25 -5.36 3.62
CA GLU A 13 -3.44 -4.90 4.99
C GLU A 13 -2.18 -4.20 5.42
N VAL A 14 -2.32 -2.96 5.85
CA VAL A 14 -1.17 -2.14 6.19
C VAL A 14 -1.34 -1.62 7.60
N GLU A 15 -0.26 -1.68 8.36
CA GLU A 15 -0.23 -1.08 9.68
C GLU A 15 0.96 -0.13 9.73
N LEU A 16 0.70 1.09 10.14
CA LEU A 16 1.69 2.15 10.14
C LEU A 16 1.70 2.84 11.50
N ALA A 17 2.82 3.45 11.83
CA ALA A 17 2.84 4.38 12.96
C ALA A 17 1.94 5.56 12.61
N HIS A 18 1.08 5.95 13.53
CA HIS A 18 0.17 7.07 13.29
C HIS A 18 0.91 8.37 13.63
N GLU A 19 1.55 8.95 12.63
CA GLU A 19 2.35 10.15 12.76
C GLU A 19 2.07 11.06 11.59
N PRO A 20 2.32 12.37 11.72
CA PRO A 20 2.11 13.26 10.59
C PRO A 20 2.88 12.82 9.36
N GLY A 21 2.23 12.81 8.23
CA GLY A 21 2.87 12.51 6.96
C GLY A 21 3.01 11.04 6.63
N THR A 22 2.66 10.13 7.53
CA THR A 22 2.86 8.71 7.28
C THR A 22 2.00 8.22 6.12
N LEU A 23 0.75 8.64 6.07
CA LEU A 23 -0.11 8.23 4.98
C LEU A 23 0.40 8.76 3.65
N GLY A 24 0.92 9.98 3.62
CA GLY A 24 1.49 10.51 2.40
C GLY A 24 2.69 9.70 1.94
N ARG A 25 3.55 9.29 2.88
CA ARG A 25 4.70 8.46 2.53
C ARG A 25 4.26 7.10 2.00
N LEU A 26 3.18 6.55 2.56
CA LEU A 26 2.63 5.31 2.07
C LEU A 26 2.21 5.43 0.61
N CYS A 27 1.46 6.46 0.29
CA CYS A 27 0.98 6.67 -1.07
C CYS A 27 2.16 6.87 -2.03
N THR A 28 3.17 7.63 -1.60
CA THR A 28 4.34 7.86 -2.42
C THR A 28 5.10 6.56 -2.67
N ALA A 29 5.28 5.75 -1.63
CA ALA A 29 6.00 4.51 -1.78
C ALA A 29 5.33 3.59 -2.79
N ILE A 30 4.00 3.51 -2.74
CA ILE A 30 3.26 2.66 -3.67
C ILE A 30 3.37 3.21 -5.08
N GLY A 31 3.23 4.52 -5.25
CA GLY A 31 3.31 5.12 -6.57
C GLY A 31 4.69 5.00 -7.18
N ASP A 32 5.74 5.08 -6.36
CA ASP A 32 7.11 5.04 -6.87
C ASP A 32 7.45 3.70 -7.53
N VAL A 33 6.76 2.64 -7.16
CA VAL A 33 6.98 1.33 -7.80
C VAL A 33 5.85 0.98 -8.76
N GLY A 34 5.08 1.98 -9.17
CA GLY A 34 4.10 1.80 -10.23
C GLY A 34 2.76 1.25 -9.79
N GLY A 35 2.51 1.21 -8.49
CA GLY A 35 1.21 0.76 -8.00
C GLY A 35 0.19 1.88 -8.06
N ASN A 36 -1.05 1.54 -8.33
CA ASN A 36 -2.15 2.49 -8.31
C ASN A 36 -3.09 2.14 -7.17
N ILE A 37 -3.34 3.09 -6.30
CA ILE A 37 -4.28 2.87 -5.21
C ILE A 37 -5.69 3.03 -5.77
N ARG A 38 -6.47 1.98 -5.64
CA ARG A 38 -7.85 2.02 -6.09
C ARG A 38 -8.78 2.44 -4.97
N SER A 39 -8.53 2.01 -3.75
CA SER A 39 -9.34 2.46 -2.63
C SER A 39 -8.57 2.29 -1.33
N LEU A 40 -8.95 3.10 -0.38
CA LEU A 40 -8.44 3.07 0.99
C LEU A 40 -9.64 2.98 1.89
N ARG A 41 -9.61 2.07 2.84
CA ARG A 41 -10.73 1.98 3.78
C ARG A 41 -10.29 1.25 5.02
N GLY A 42 -11.16 1.26 6.00
CA GLY A 42 -10.88 0.54 7.23
C GLY A 42 -9.89 1.24 8.12
N PHE A 43 -9.85 2.56 8.05
CA PHE A 43 -8.96 3.30 8.92
C PHE A 43 -9.31 3.07 10.37
N THR A 44 -8.34 2.61 11.13
CA THR A 44 -8.51 2.43 12.57
C THR A 44 -7.23 2.89 13.25
N VAL A 45 -7.36 3.80 14.18
CA VAL A 45 -6.22 4.27 14.96
C VAL A 45 -6.32 3.68 16.35
N THR A 46 -5.28 2.97 16.76
CA THR A 46 -5.25 2.32 18.06
C THR A 46 -3.84 2.39 18.60
N ALA A 47 -3.69 2.95 19.80
CA ALA A 47 -2.41 2.96 20.50
C ALA A 47 -1.26 3.46 19.63
N GLY A 48 -1.49 4.51 18.84
CA GLY A 48 -0.44 5.08 18.01
C GLY A 48 -0.21 4.37 16.70
N SER A 49 -1.01 3.38 16.38
CA SER A 49 -0.93 2.68 15.10
C SER A 49 -2.13 3.01 14.25
N LEU A 50 -1.89 3.10 12.95
CA LEU A 50 -2.94 3.26 11.96
C LEU A 50 -3.02 1.98 11.14
N ARG A 51 -4.19 1.38 11.09
CA ARG A 51 -4.43 0.19 10.28
C ARG A 51 -5.40 0.55 9.19
N GLU A 52 -5.12 0.04 7.99
CA GLU A 52 -6.02 0.31 6.88
C GLU A 52 -5.94 -0.80 5.86
N GLU A 53 -6.96 -0.87 5.03
CA GLU A 53 -7.06 -1.82 3.96
C GLU A 53 -6.95 -1.05 2.66
N ILE A 54 -6.03 -1.46 1.80
CA ILE A 54 -5.78 -0.77 0.55
C ILE A 54 -6.00 -1.74 -0.59
N ILE A 55 -6.77 -1.31 -1.58
CA ILE A 55 -6.86 -2.08 -2.82
C ILE A 55 -6.00 -1.38 -3.84
N VAL A 56 -5.05 -2.12 -4.40
CA VAL A 56 -4.11 -1.59 -5.38
C VAL A 56 -4.26 -2.34 -6.69
N ASP A 57 -4.01 -1.63 -7.78
CA ASP A 57 -3.89 -2.25 -9.09
C ASP A 57 -2.40 -2.40 -9.39
N ALA A 58 -2.04 -3.59 -9.83
CA ALA A 58 -0.67 -3.95 -10.11
C ALA A 58 -0.60 -4.72 -11.41
N SER A 59 0.59 -4.89 -11.95
CA SER A 59 0.74 -5.60 -13.21
C SER A 59 0.82 -7.11 -13.01
N SER A 60 1.17 -7.56 -11.83
CA SER A 60 1.31 -8.99 -11.56
C SER A 60 1.40 -9.20 -10.06
N GLU A 61 1.36 -10.46 -9.65
CA GLU A 61 1.54 -10.79 -8.25
C GLU A 61 2.91 -10.39 -7.75
N ARG A 62 3.92 -10.56 -8.59
CA ARG A 62 5.26 -10.12 -8.23
C ARG A 62 5.29 -8.63 -7.97
N HIS A 63 4.56 -7.87 -8.76
CA HIS A 63 4.48 -6.43 -8.57
C HIS A 63 3.84 -6.10 -7.22
N VAL A 64 2.85 -6.89 -6.80
CA VAL A 64 2.25 -6.70 -5.47
C VAL A 64 3.29 -6.90 -4.39
N GLU A 65 4.14 -7.90 -4.53
CA GLU A 65 5.21 -8.12 -3.58
C GLU A 65 6.17 -6.94 -3.53
N GLU A 66 6.48 -6.36 -4.68
CA GLU A 66 7.34 -5.18 -4.75
C GLU A 66 6.69 -3.99 -4.05
N ILE A 67 5.38 -3.85 -4.20
CA ILE A 67 4.66 -2.78 -3.54
C ILE A 67 4.75 -2.92 -2.03
N CYS A 68 4.51 -4.11 -1.51
CA CYS A 68 4.62 -4.33 -0.08
C CYS A 68 6.04 -4.09 0.42
N ALA A 69 7.03 -4.53 -0.34
CA ALA A 69 8.41 -4.32 0.05
C ALA A 69 8.76 -2.83 0.08
N ALA A 70 8.23 -2.06 -0.87
CA ALA A 70 8.47 -0.63 -0.89
C ALA A 70 7.85 0.05 0.34
N VAL A 71 6.66 -0.37 0.73
CA VAL A 71 6.03 0.18 1.92
C VAL A 71 6.89 -0.12 3.15
N ASP A 72 7.29 -1.38 3.30
CA ASP A 72 8.09 -1.77 4.45
C ASP A 72 9.42 -1.04 4.48
N GLY A 73 10.06 -0.88 3.32
CA GLY A 73 11.39 -0.31 3.28
C GLY A 73 11.42 1.19 3.43
N GLN A 74 10.42 1.89 2.89
CA GLN A 74 10.47 3.35 2.88
C GLN A 74 9.87 3.99 4.12
N ILE A 75 8.91 3.33 4.73
CA ILE A 75 8.21 3.96 5.83
C ILE A 75 8.81 3.57 7.17
N GLY A 76 9.52 2.47 7.24
CA GLY A 76 10.06 1.95 8.49
C GLY A 76 8.89 1.60 9.41
N ARG A 77 9.02 0.72 10.33
CA ARG A 77 7.98 0.40 11.30
C ARG A 77 6.59 0.23 10.68
N ALA A 78 6.56 -0.12 9.41
CA ALA A 78 5.31 -0.40 8.72
C ALA A 78 5.23 -1.89 8.47
N SER A 79 4.01 -2.37 8.39
CA SER A 79 3.76 -3.76 8.06
C SER A 79 2.77 -3.78 6.91
N CYS A 80 3.11 -4.47 5.84
CA CYS A 80 2.25 -4.55 4.67
C CYS A 80 2.25 -5.98 4.19
N ARG A 81 1.07 -6.52 3.96
CA ARG A 81 0.96 -7.86 3.41
C ARG A 81 -0.31 -7.99 2.60
N GLU A 82 -0.25 -8.87 1.65
CA GLU A 82 -1.40 -9.13 0.82
C GLU A 82 -2.41 -9.98 1.59
N ARG A 83 -3.67 -9.59 1.47
CA ARG A 83 -4.74 -10.33 2.08
C ARG A 83 -5.30 -11.31 1.06
N VAL A 84 -5.35 -12.54 1.44
CA VAL A 84 -5.79 -13.61 0.55
C VAL A 84 -7.29 -13.85 0.68
#